data_a038c1e370122537c67caaaabbd4c66f
#
_entry.id   a038c1e370122537c67caaaabbd4c66f
#
_cell.length_a   1.000
_cell.length_b   1.000
_cell.length_c   1.000
_cell.angle_alpha   90.00
_cell.angle_beta   90.00
_cell.angle_gamma   90.00
#
_symmetry.space_group_name_H-M   'P 1'
#
loop_
_entity.id
_entity.type
_entity.pdbx_description
1 polymer ?
#
loop_
_entity_poly.entity_id
_entity_poly.type
_entity_poly.pdbx_seq_one_letter_code
_entity_poly.pdbx_strand_id
1 'polypeptide(L)'
;LFPTTILAAATIDAVNGSSTVSIDGGPPADTFGTFIRNTDPGSNAGIPGLSIPAGLTASGLPVGLEIDGPLGSDDRLIGIGLSIEATLGALPAPSL
;
A
#
# COMPACT_ATOMS: atom_id res chain seq x y z
N LEU A 1 -8.30 8.65 -2.45
CA LEU A 1 -8.12 7.26 -2.84
C LEU A 1 -6.87 7.13 -3.71
N PHE A 2 -5.93 6.28 -3.32
CA PHE A 2 -4.62 6.14 -3.99
C PHE A 2 -4.00 4.76 -3.66
N PRO A 3 -2.99 4.28 -4.42
CA PRO A 3 -2.25 3.09 -4.05
C PRO A 3 -1.57 3.26 -2.68
N THR A 4 -1.70 2.29 -1.77
CA THR A 4 -1.10 2.38 -0.42
C THR A 4 0.42 2.57 -0.52
N THR A 5 1.06 1.80 -1.39
CA THR A 5 2.49 1.96 -1.70
C THR A 5 2.68 2.15 -3.20
N ILE A 6 3.74 2.84 -3.60
CA ILE A 6 4.03 3.06 -5.02
C ILE A 6 4.68 1.85 -5.71
N LEU A 7 5.14 0.88 -4.93
CA LEU A 7 5.76 -0.36 -5.40
C LEU A 7 5.13 -1.56 -4.69
N ALA A 8 5.09 -2.70 -5.37
CA ALA A 8 4.85 -3.99 -4.72
C ALA A 8 6.06 -4.40 -3.88
N ALA A 9 5.91 -5.44 -3.05
CA ALA A 9 6.98 -5.94 -2.20
C ALA A 9 8.26 -6.21 -3.02
N ALA A 10 9.39 -5.71 -2.54
CA ALA A 10 10.69 -5.95 -3.13
C ALA A 10 11.28 -7.28 -2.63
N THR A 11 12.17 -7.87 -3.42
CA THR A 11 12.93 -9.06 -3.01
C THR A 11 13.87 -8.71 -1.85
N ILE A 12 13.93 -9.57 -0.86
CA ILE A 12 14.89 -9.44 0.25
C ILE A 12 16.28 -9.80 -0.26
N ASP A 13 17.22 -8.87 -0.20
CA ASP A 13 18.64 -9.13 -0.46
C ASP A 13 19.37 -9.33 0.87
N ALA A 14 19.59 -10.59 1.23
CA ALA A 14 20.24 -10.96 2.49
C ALA A 14 21.75 -10.64 2.51
N VAL A 15 22.38 -10.39 1.36
CA VAL A 15 23.83 -10.17 1.22
C VAL A 15 24.15 -8.67 1.21
N ASN A 16 23.46 -7.91 0.34
CA ASN A 16 23.75 -6.48 0.13
C ASN A 16 22.81 -5.56 0.90
N GLY A 17 21.78 -6.14 1.52
CA GLY A 17 20.71 -5.41 2.16
C GLY A 17 19.68 -4.89 1.16
N SER A 18 18.59 -4.34 1.68
CA SER A 18 17.45 -3.85 0.88
C SER A 18 17.21 -2.36 1.11
N SER A 19 18.28 -1.58 1.26
CA SER A 19 18.21 -0.14 1.56
C SER A 19 17.81 0.72 0.37
N THR A 20 17.91 0.18 -0.84
CA THR A 20 17.53 0.89 -2.07
C THR A 20 16.62 0.05 -2.95
N VAL A 21 15.73 0.73 -3.68
CA VAL A 21 14.85 0.16 -4.71
C VAL A 21 14.97 0.97 -5.99
N SER A 22 14.62 0.36 -7.13
CA SER A 22 14.53 1.06 -8.41
C SER A 22 13.07 1.16 -8.82
N ILE A 23 12.66 2.33 -9.31
CA ILE A 23 11.34 2.57 -9.87
C ILE A 23 11.48 2.57 -11.39
N ASP A 24 10.80 1.65 -12.08
CA ASP A 24 10.80 1.52 -13.55
C ASP A 24 12.19 1.47 -14.18
N GLY A 25 13.15 0.84 -13.51
CA GLY A 25 14.54 0.77 -13.98
C GLY A 25 15.32 2.07 -13.84
N GLY A 26 14.78 3.05 -13.12
CA GLY A 26 15.46 4.31 -12.83
C GLY A 26 16.59 4.17 -11.81
N PRO A 27 17.20 5.29 -11.40
CA PRO A 27 18.28 5.27 -10.42
C PRO A 27 17.81 4.74 -9.06
N PRO A 28 18.74 4.19 -8.23
CA PRO A 28 18.42 3.73 -6.90
C PRO A 28 17.80 4.84 -6.05
N ALA A 29 16.70 4.52 -5.37
CA ALA A 29 16.01 5.38 -4.41
C ALA A 29 16.00 4.71 -3.03
N ASP A 30 15.92 5.49 -1.96
CA ASP A 30 15.81 4.97 -0.60
C ASP A 30 14.54 4.12 -0.45
N THR A 31 14.69 2.89 0.03
CA THR A 31 13.57 1.95 0.16
C THR A 31 12.52 2.47 1.11
N PHE A 32 12.91 2.92 2.31
CA PHE A 32 11.98 3.36 3.33
C PHE A 32 11.14 4.55 2.84
N GLY A 33 11.80 5.64 2.42
CA GLY A 33 11.09 6.82 1.90
C GLY A 33 10.22 6.54 0.67
N THR A 34 10.64 5.58 -0.17
CA THR A 34 9.85 5.17 -1.34
C THR A 34 8.57 4.45 -0.94
N PHE A 35 8.64 3.50 0.00
CA PHE A 35 7.46 2.73 0.41
C PHE A 35 6.45 3.53 1.23
N ILE A 36 6.90 4.47 2.08
CA ILE A 36 5.98 5.30 2.89
C ILE A 36 5.45 6.54 2.16
N ARG A 37 5.91 6.81 0.95
CA ARG A 37 5.66 8.06 0.23
C ARG A 37 4.20 8.50 0.16
N ASN A 38 3.30 7.54 0.01
CA ASN A 38 1.87 7.81 -0.08
C ASN A 38 1.19 7.90 1.29
N THR A 39 1.64 7.12 2.27
CA THR A 39 1.03 7.04 3.61
C THR A 39 1.55 8.08 4.59
N ASP A 40 2.79 8.57 4.39
CA ASP A 40 3.44 9.54 5.26
C ASP A 40 2.66 10.87 5.41
N PRO A 41 2.10 11.47 4.34
CA PRO A 41 1.32 12.71 4.47
C PRO A 41 0.10 12.56 5.39
N GLY A 42 -0.66 11.48 5.28
CA GLY A 42 -1.83 11.20 6.14
C GLY A 42 -1.41 10.98 7.59
N SER A 43 -0.36 10.20 7.81
CA SER A 43 0.22 9.94 9.14
C SER A 43 0.70 11.23 9.81
N ASN A 44 1.42 12.09 9.10
CA ASN A 44 1.89 13.37 9.62
C ASN A 44 0.75 14.37 9.88
N ALA A 45 -0.32 14.32 9.09
CA ALA A 45 -1.51 15.13 9.30
C ALA A 45 -2.39 14.62 10.45
N GLY A 46 -2.15 13.41 10.95
CA GLY A 46 -2.96 12.78 12.00
C GLY A 46 -4.38 12.44 11.56
N ILE A 47 -4.60 12.22 10.27
CA ILE A 47 -5.90 11.82 9.73
C ILE A 47 -6.01 10.30 9.65
N PRO A 48 -7.21 9.73 9.76
CA PRO A 48 -7.40 8.28 9.62
C PRO A 48 -7.22 7.84 8.18
N GLY A 49 -6.48 6.74 7.98
CA GLY A 49 -6.32 6.04 6.72
C GLY A 49 -6.70 4.57 6.81
N LEU A 50 -7.24 4.01 5.75
CA LEU A 50 -7.61 2.60 5.64
C LEU A 50 -7.07 2.02 4.34
N SER A 51 -6.24 0.98 4.44
CA SER A 51 -5.76 0.24 3.28
C SER A 51 -6.60 -1.02 3.04
N ILE A 52 -7.02 -1.23 1.81
CA ILE A 52 -7.90 -2.32 1.38
C ILE A 52 -7.14 -3.14 0.33
N PRO A 53 -7.18 -4.49 0.38
CA PRO A 53 -6.65 -5.33 -0.69
C PRO A 53 -7.34 -5.00 -2.03
N ALA A 54 -6.57 -4.63 -3.06
CA ALA A 54 -7.12 -4.15 -4.33
C ALA A 54 -6.85 -5.08 -5.52
N GLY A 55 -5.96 -6.05 -5.37
CA GLY A 55 -5.61 -6.98 -6.43
C GLY A 55 -4.21 -7.56 -6.26
N LEU A 56 -3.75 -8.21 -7.33
CA LEU A 56 -2.41 -8.77 -7.41
C LEU A 56 -1.68 -8.18 -8.62
N THR A 57 -0.37 -8.03 -8.51
CA THR A 57 0.49 -7.74 -9.67
C THR A 57 0.52 -8.93 -10.63
N ALA A 58 1.09 -8.75 -11.82
CA ALA A 58 1.31 -9.85 -12.77
C ALA A 58 2.20 -10.97 -12.20
N SER A 59 3.03 -10.67 -11.18
CA SER A 59 3.85 -11.63 -10.45
C SER A 59 3.18 -12.24 -9.22
N GLY A 60 1.89 -11.93 -8.97
CA GLY A 60 1.12 -12.49 -7.86
C GLY A 60 1.33 -11.77 -6.51
N LEU A 61 2.02 -10.65 -6.47
CA LEU A 61 2.21 -9.88 -5.24
C LEU A 61 0.97 -9.02 -4.94
N PRO A 62 0.53 -8.94 -3.67
CA PRO A 62 -0.64 -8.15 -3.31
C PRO A 62 -0.37 -6.64 -3.45
N VAL A 63 -1.41 -5.91 -3.82
CA VAL A 63 -1.42 -4.44 -3.87
C VAL A 63 -2.58 -3.90 -3.04
N GLY A 64 -2.35 -2.80 -2.35
CA GLY A 64 -3.33 -2.10 -1.52
C GLY A 64 -3.82 -0.81 -2.15
N LEU A 65 -5.06 -0.49 -1.84
CA LEU A 65 -5.70 0.79 -2.15
C LEU A 65 -6.02 1.48 -0.84
N GLU A 66 -5.57 2.72 -0.68
CA GLU A 66 -5.75 3.50 0.55
C GLU A 66 -6.77 4.62 0.36
N ILE A 67 -7.57 4.81 1.37
CA ILE A 67 -8.47 5.94 1.53
C ILE A 67 -8.14 6.68 2.81
N ASP A 68 -7.88 7.97 2.68
CA ASP A 68 -7.76 8.88 3.81
C ASP A 68 -9.09 9.62 4.02
N GLY A 69 -9.38 9.92 5.26
CA GLY A 69 -10.58 10.67 5.64
C GLY A 69 -10.26 11.84 6.56
N PRO A 70 -11.19 12.77 6.74
CA PRO A 70 -11.02 13.85 7.70
C PRO A 70 -10.89 13.32 9.12
N LEU A 71 -10.25 14.09 9.99
CA LEU A 71 -10.08 13.76 11.41
C LEU A 71 -11.41 13.31 12.05
N GLY A 72 -11.37 12.17 12.75
CA GLY A 72 -12.52 11.57 13.43
C GLY A 72 -13.52 10.85 12.52
N SER A 73 -13.14 10.52 11.28
CA SER A 73 -13.99 9.78 10.33
C SER A 73 -13.74 8.27 10.28
N ASP A 74 -13.13 7.68 11.30
CA ASP A 74 -12.73 6.28 11.34
C ASP A 74 -13.89 5.32 11.01
N ASP A 75 -15.02 5.46 11.71
CA ASP A 75 -16.21 4.61 11.47
C ASP A 75 -16.74 4.74 10.04
N ARG A 76 -16.70 5.96 9.49
CA ARG A 76 -17.13 6.21 8.12
C ARG A 76 -16.19 5.58 7.12
N LEU A 77 -14.87 5.66 7.36
CA LEU A 77 -13.86 5.01 6.50
C LEU A 77 -14.03 3.49 6.48
N ILE A 78 -14.29 2.87 7.65
CA ILE A 78 -14.57 1.44 7.73
C ILE A 78 -15.79 1.08 6.89
N GLY A 79 -16.88 1.85 6.99
CA GLY A 79 -18.09 1.64 6.20
C GLY A 79 -17.86 1.77 4.69
N ILE A 80 -17.05 2.75 4.26
CA ILE A 80 -16.63 2.91 2.87
C ILE A 80 -15.75 1.75 2.44
N GLY A 81 -14.78 1.35 3.28
CA GLY A 81 -13.89 0.22 3.03
C GLY A 81 -14.63 -1.09 2.79
N LEU A 82 -15.60 -1.42 3.63
CA LEU A 82 -16.47 -2.59 3.45
C LEU A 82 -17.20 -2.56 2.10
N SER A 83 -17.66 -1.40 1.67
CA SER A 83 -18.36 -1.23 0.38
C SER A 83 -17.39 -1.43 -0.80
N ILE A 84 -16.18 -0.92 -0.70
CA ILE A 84 -15.13 -1.12 -1.73
C ILE A 84 -14.71 -2.59 -1.78
N GLU A 85 -14.44 -3.21 -0.63
CA GLU A 85 -14.07 -4.62 -0.55
C GLU A 85 -15.16 -5.53 -1.16
N ALA A 86 -16.43 -5.26 -0.88
CA ALA A 86 -17.55 -5.97 -1.49
C ALA A 86 -17.60 -5.81 -3.02
N THR A 87 -17.13 -4.68 -3.55
CA THR A 87 -17.09 -4.40 -4.99
C THR A 87 -15.89 -5.08 -5.67
N LEU A 88 -14.73 -5.06 -5.02
CA LEU A 88 -13.51 -5.65 -5.55
C LEU A 88 -13.51 -7.19 -5.45
N GLY A 89 -14.22 -7.73 -4.48
CA GLY A 89 -14.22 -9.16 -4.17
C GLY A 89 -13.03 -9.61 -3.33
N ALA A 90 -13.11 -10.83 -2.79
CA ALA A 90 -12.04 -11.40 -1.99
C ALA A 90 -10.85 -11.83 -2.87
N LEU A 91 -9.64 -11.53 -2.41
CA LEU A 91 -8.43 -12.06 -3.02
C LEU A 91 -8.20 -13.52 -2.59
N PRO A 92 -7.56 -14.36 -3.44
CA PRO A 92 -7.18 -15.70 -3.05
C PRO A 92 -6.21 -15.68 -1.86
N ALA A 93 -6.29 -16.68 -1.00
CA ALA A 93 -5.30 -16.85 0.05
C ALA A 93 -3.90 -17.07 -0.56
N PRO A 94 -2.84 -16.56 0.08
CA PRO A 94 -1.48 -16.81 -0.40
C PRO A 94 -1.16 -18.30 -0.35
N SER A 95 -0.53 -18.79 -1.42
CA SER A 95 0.05 -20.14 -1.42
C SER A 95 1.40 -20.09 -0.70
N LEU A 96 1.55 -20.87 0.36
CA LEU A 96 2.80 -21.06 1.09
C LEU A 96 3.62 -22.18 0.47
#